data_5a156a890672d5f6071fdcee66be65af
#
_entry.id   5a156a890672d5f6071fdcee66be65af
#
_cell.length_a   1.000
_cell.length_b   1.000
_cell.length_c   1.000
_cell.angle_alpha   90.00
_cell.angle_beta   90.00
_cell.angle_gamma   90.00
#
_symmetry.space_group_name_H-M   'P 1'
#
loop_
_entity.id
_entity.type
_entity.pdbx_description
1 polymer ?
#
loop_
_entity_poly.entity_id
_entity_poly.type
_entity_poly.pdbx_seq_one_letter_code
_entity_poly.pdbx_strand_id
1 'polypeptide(L)'
;MAVLLAGCVGQGAEEQTTKGKVTIGYVLWDSEIASTNVLKQVYEQAGYEVELKAVDAGPLYQAVANGDVDCTVSAWLPSTQANYWEKYGKDIDLVRHNLDGAKVGLVVPSYVTIDSIAEMNDVKDKFNGKITGIEPGAGIMSKTEEAIGEYGLDYQIMPSSSAGMAAELSKAYKNNEWIVVTGWTPHWKFARFDLKYLEDPEGIYGGEEFVGTLARKGLKDDKPGVYAILEQFYWTTADMESVMLDIEEGTSEEDAAKKWVDANQDKVKAWIGE
;
A
#
# COMPACT_ATOMS: atom_id res chain seq x y z
N MET A 1 -36.70 55.60 31.01
CA MET A 1 -36.30 54.96 29.76
C MET A 1 -34.92 54.40 30.01
N ALA A 2 -34.81 53.09 30.30
CA ALA A 2 -33.57 52.41 30.49
C ALA A 2 -33.25 51.58 29.26
N VAL A 3 -32.16 51.87 28.57
CA VAL A 3 -31.68 51.14 27.41
C VAL A 3 -30.76 50.04 27.90
N LEU A 4 -31.18 48.79 27.76
CA LEU A 4 -30.37 47.61 27.99
C LEU A 4 -29.53 47.35 26.71
N LEU A 5 -28.23 47.54 26.82
CA LEU A 5 -27.25 47.08 25.83
C LEU A 5 -26.98 45.61 26.08
N ALA A 6 -27.48 44.76 25.19
CA ALA A 6 -27.10 43.34 25.09
C ALA A 6 -25.74 43.24 24.43
N GLY A 7 -24.73 42.86 25.22
CA GLY A 7 -23.42 42.52 24.71
C GLY A 7 -23.48 41.14 24.04
N CYS A 8 -23.22 41.06 22.72
CA CYS A 8 -22.88 39.82 22.06
C CYS A 8 -21.50 39.35 22.48
N VAL A 9 -21.45 38.28 23.27
CA VAL A 9 -20.22 37.52 23.50
C VAL A 9 -20.00 36.67 22.22
N GLY A 10 -19.09 37.13 21.38
CA GLY A 10 -18.60 36.32 20.27
C GLY A 10 -17.80 35.15 20.84
N GLN A 11 -18.28 33.94 20.64
CA GLN A 11 -17.46 32.75 20.78
C GLN A 11 -16.35 32.83 19.72
N GLY A 12 -15.16 33.18 20.14
CA GLY A 12 -13.94 33.01 19.34
C GLY A 12 -13.76 31.51 19.10
N ALA A 13 -13.90 31.08 17.85
CA ALA A 13 -13.34 29.80 17.44
C ALA A 13 -11.83 29.90 17.72
N GLU A 14 -11.30 29.09 18.61
CA GLU A 14 -9.87 28.90 18.74
C GLU A 14 -9.38 28.36 17.39
N GLU A 15 -8.66 29.17 16.64
CA GLU A 15 -7.84 28.68 15.52
C GLU A 15 -6.87 27.65 16.10
N GLN A 16 -7.15 26.37 15.89
CA GLN A 16 -6.18 25.32 16.17
C GLN A 16 -4.95 25.59 15.29
N THR A 17 -3.90 26.13 15.91
CA THR A 17 -2.62 26.33 15.24
C THR A 17 -2.04 24.97 14.92
N THR A 18 -2.04 24.57 13.64
CA THR A 18 -1.44 23.32 13.18
C THR A 18 0.08 23.37 13.36
N LYS A 19 0.71 22.23 13.66
CA LYS A 19 2.17 22.09 13.72
C LYS A 19 2.85 22.20 12.35
N GLY A 20 2.06 22.36 11.28
CA GLY A 20 2.50 22.46 9.89
C GLY A 20 1.83 21.40 9.02
N LYS A 21 2.22 21.37 7.74
CA LYS A 21 1.65 20.50 6.74
C LYS A 21 2.60 19.34 6.39
N VAL A 22 2.03 18.13 6.20
CA VAL A 22 2.72 16.94 5.72
C VAL A 22 2.07 16.52 4.41
N THR A 23 2.86 16.25 3.37
CA THR A 23 2.39 15.71 2.10
C THR A 23 2.86 14.28 1.96
N ILE A 24 1.91 13.33 1.88
CA ILE A 24 2.19 11.90 1.75
C ILE A 24 1.83 11.45 0.33
N GLY A 25 2.80 10.90 -0.38
CA GLY A 25 2.55 10.26 -1.67
C GLY A 25 2.21 8.78 -1.50
N TYR A 26 1.31 8.23 -2.34
CA TYR A 26 0.97 6.81 -2.31
C TYR A 26 0.43 6.32 -3.65
N VAL A 27 0.40 5.00 -3.82
CA VAL A 27 -0.22 4.33 -4.97
C VAL A 27 -1.61 3.81 -4.54
N LEU A 28 -2.55 3.72 -5.48
CA LEU A 28 -3.91 3.23 -5.21
C LEU A 28 -3.97 1.69 -5.14
N TRP A 29 -3.10 1.10 -4.31
CA TRP A 29 -3.16 -0.31 -3.94
C TRP A 29 -3.85 -0.44 -2.58
N ASP A 30 -4.55 -1.54 -2.36
CA ASP A 30 -5.33 -1.75 -1.13
C ASP A 30 -4.47 -1.61 0.14
N SER A 31 -3.25 -2.17 0.12
CA SER A 31 -2.28 -2.07 1.22
C SER A 31 -1.82 -0.64 1.48
N GLU A 32 -1.57 0.14 0.43
CA GLU A 32 -1.09 1.52 0.52
C GLU A 32 -2.20 2.50 0.86
N ILE A 33 -3.41 2.25 0.40
CA ILE A 33 -4.60 2.99 0.83
C ILE A 33 -4.76 2.84 2.34
N ALA A 34 -4.68 1.61 2.87
CA ALA A 34 -4.80 1.33 4.30
C ALA A 34 -3.68 2.02 5.10
N SER A 35 -2.40 1.79 4.74
CA SER A 35 -1.24 2.33 5.48
C SER A 35 -1.19 3.86 5.45
N THR A 36 -1.48 4.45 4.31
CA THR A 36 -1.43 5.91 4.14
C THR A 36 -2.54 6.60 4.92
N ASN A 37 -3.76 6.06 4.94
CA ASN A 37 -4.84 6.63 5.72
C ASN A 37 -4.62 6.46 7.23
N VAL A 38 -4.04 5.35 7.69
CA VAL A 38 -3.63 5.20 9.10
C VAL A 38 -2.56 6.24 9.46
N LEU A 39 -1.52 6.39 8.64
CA LEU A 39 -0.47 7.38 8.89
C LEU A 39 -1.02 8.82 8.86
N LYS A 40 -1.98 9.12 7.97
CA LYS A 40 -2.72 10.40 7.96
C LYS A 40 -3.38 10.65 9.32
N GLN A 41 -4.15 9.70 9.84
CA GLN A 41 -4.82 9.83 11.15
C GLN A 41 -3.80 10.04 12.29
N VAL A 42 -2.65 9.36 12.24
CA VAL A 42 -1.56 9.54 13.23
C VAL A 42 -1.02 10.96 13.19
N TYR A 43 -0.74 11.52 12.01
CA TYR A 43 -0.26 12.89 11.87
C TYR A 43 -1.32 13.92 12.29
N GLU A 44 -2.59 13.71 11.94
CA GLU A 44 -3.69 14.59 12.34
C GLU A 44 -3.87 14.59 13.86
N GLN A 45 -3.78 13.41 14.51
CA GLN A 45 -3.79 13.29 15.96
C GLN A 45 -2.58 14.00 16.59
N ALA A 46 -1.43 13.98 15.95
CA ALA A 46 -0.23 14.71 16.38
C ALA A 46 -0.32 16.23 16.12
N GLY A 47 -1.38 16.74 15.46
CA GLY A 47 -1.64 18.16 15.22
C GLY A 47 -1.11 18.70 13.89
N TYR A 48 -0.80 17.84 12.91
CA TYR A 48 -0.41 18.24 11.55
C TYR A 48 -1.62 18.31 10.62
N GLU A 49 -1.54 19.17 9.61
CA GLU A 49 -2.40 19.11 8.42
C GLU A 49 -1.80 18.09 7.44
N VAL A 50 -2.62 17.20 6.87
CA VAL A 50 -2.12 16.16 5.95
C VAL A 50 -2.74 16.31 4.57
N GLU A 51 -1.89 16.32 3.54
CA GLU A 51 -2.28 16.22 2.14
C GLU A 51 -1.86 14.86 1.58
N LEU A 52 -2.81 14.14 0.97
CA LEU A 52 -2.54 12.88 0.29
C LEU A 52 -2.43 13.11 -1.22
N LYS A 53 -1.40 12.53 -1.86
CA LYS A 53 -1.20 12.58 -3.32
C LYS A 53 -1.13 11.16 -3.89
N ALA A 54 -2.19 10.75 -4.56
CA ALA A 54 -2.22 9.48 -5.29
C ALA A 54 -1.47 9.62 -6.61
N VAL A 55 -0.48 8.76 -6.85
CA VAL A 55 0.33 8.70 -8.07
C VAL A 55 0.80 7.27 -8.33
N ASP A 56 1.19 6.94 -9.55
CA ASP A 56 1.77 5.62 -9.87
C ASP A 56 3.16 5.43 -9.24
N ALA A 57 3.62 4.19 -9.14
CA ALA A 57 4.86 3.83 -8.42
C ALA A 57 6.11 4.58 -8.90
N GLY A 58 6.35 4.67 -10.22
CA GLY A 58 7.49 5.40 -10.76
C GLY A 58 7.48 6.90 -10.46
N PRO A 59 6.38 7.62 -10.77
CA PRO A 59 6.15 9.00 -10.33
C PRO A 59 6.27 9.21 -8.83
N LEU A 60 5.85 8.24 -7.99
CA LEU A 60 5.96 8.32 -6.53
C LEU A 60 7.42 8.43 -6.08
N TYR A 61 8.28 7.51 -6.54
CA TYR A 61 9.71 7.56 -6.22
C TYR A 61 10.36 8.87 -6.69
N GLN A 62 9.99 9.34 -7.88
CA GLN A 62 10.45 10.62 -8.39
C GLN A 62 9.98 11.80 -7.53
N ALA A 63 8.72 11.79 -7.09
CA ALA A 63 8.16 12.85 -6.25
C ALA A 63 8.84 12.93 -4.88
N VAL A 64 9.17 11.78 -4.27
CA VAL A 64 9.95 11.76 -3.02
C VAL A 64 11.37 12.27 -3.26
N ALA A 65 12.04 11.82 -4.32
CA ALA A 65 13.40 12.24 -4.65
C ALA A 65 13.50 13.75 -4.94
N ASN A 66 12.47 14.32 -5.58
CA ASN A 66 12.41 15.77 -5.89
C ASN A 66 11.94 16.62 -4.70
N GLY A 67 11.33 16.01 -3.66
CA GLY A 67 10.71 16.75 -2.56
C GLY A 67 9.31 17.29 -2.87
N ASP A 68 8.63 16.76 -3.90
CA ASP A 68 7.24 17.12 -4.26
C ASP A 68 6.24 16.52 -3.26
N VAL A 69 6.65 15.49 -2.52
CA VAL A 69 6.01 14.92 -1.34
C VAL A 69 7.05 14.75 -0.23
N ASP A 70 6.61 14.80 1.03
CA ASP A 70 7.50 14.66 2.18
C ASP A 70 7.93 13.20 2.38
N CYS A 71 6.99 12.26 2.22
CA CYS A 71 7.22 10.84 2.49
C CYS A 71 6.23 9.92 1.76
N THR A 72 6.54 8.62 1.83
CA THR A 72 5.64 7.52 1.49
C THR A 72 5.92 6.32 2.39
N VAL A 73 4.93 5.44 2.57
CA VAL A 73 5.03 4.17 3.31
C VAL A 73 4.80 2.97 2.40
N SER A 74 5.16 3.11 1.12
CA SER A 74 4.76 2.23 0.00
C SER A 74 5.95 1.59 -0.73
N ALA A 75 7.14 1.48 -0.11
CA ALA A 75 8.31 0.94 -0.80
C ALA A 75 8.44 -0.57 -0.59
N TRP A 76 8.11 -1.37 -1.61
CA TRP A 76 8.22 -2.84 -1.62
C TRP A 76 9.64 -3.25 -2.04
N LEU A 77 10.45 -3.62 -1.06
CA LEU A 77 11.88 -3.88 -1.21
C LEU A 77 12.27 -5.21 -0.53
N PRO A 78 13.38 -5.84 -0.97
CA PRO A 78 14.36 -5.31 -1.92
C PRO A 78 14.06 -5.62 -3.40
N SER A 79 13.10 -6.49 -3.74
CA SER A 79 12.99 -7.07 -5.09
C SER A 79 11.96 -6.37 -5.98
N THR A 80 10.73 -6.21 -5.50
CA THR A 80 9.59 -5.75 -6.33
C THR A 80 9.83 -4.38 -6.95
N GLN A 81 10.34 -3.42 -6.19
CA GLN A 81 10.61 -2.06 -6.66
C GLN A 81 12.12 -1.75 -6.76
N ALA A 82 12.95 -2.79 -6.95
CA ALA A 82 14.40 -2.65 -7.08
C ALA A 82 14.82 -1.62 -8.12
N ASN A 83 14.16 -1.63 -9.28
CA ASN A 83 14.43 -0.70 -10.39
C ASN A 83 14.22 0.78 -10.00
N TYR A 84 13.20 1.08 -9.21
CA TYR A 84 12.95 2.44 -8.72
C TYR A 84 13.94 2.82 -7.62
N TRP A 85 14.23 1.89 -6.71
CA TRP A 85 15.22 2.10 -5.67
C TRP A 85 16.63 2.33 -6.25
N GLU A 86 17.02 1.55 -7.24
CA GLU A 86 18.31 1.71 -7.93
C GLU A 86 18.43 3.09 -8.61
N LYS A 87 17.33 3.57 -9.20
CA LYS A 87 17.29 4.85 -9.90
C LYS A 87 17.27 6.07 -8.98
N TYR A 88 16.48 6.02 -7.90
CA TYR A 88 16.18 7.18 -7.07
C TYR A 88 16.70 7.09 -5.62
N GLY A 89 17.09 5.90 -5.14
CA GLY A 89 17.41 5.66 -3.73
C GLY A 89 18.55 6.53 -3.17
N LYS A 90 19.49 6.99 -4.01
CA LYS A 90 20.55 7.94 -3.58
C LYS A 90 19.99 9.30 -3.14
N ASP A 91 18.85 9.72 -3.69
CA ASP A 91 18.19 11.00 -3.44
C ASP A 91 17.02 10.88 -2.45
N ILE A 92 16.86 9.72 -1.82
CA ILE A 92 15.77 9.39 -0.88
C ILE A 92 16.38 8.84 0.41
N ASP A 93 15.72 9.05 1.54
CA ASP A 93 16.04 8.39 2.81
C ASP A 93 15.12 7.19 3.01
N LEU A 94 15.67 5.97 3.13
CA LEU A 94 14.97 4.82 3.67
C LEU A 94 14.98 4.96 5.20
N VAL A 95 13.86 5.39 5.76
CA VAL A 95 13.76 5.71 7.19
C VAL A 95 13.74 4.44 8.03
N ARG A 96 12.90 3.48 7.63
CA ARG A 96 12.80 2.16 8.28
C ARG A 96 11.96 1.20 7.44
N HIS A 97 11.98 -0.07 7.80
CA HIS A 97 10.92 -1.01 7.43
C HIS A 97 9.69 -0.68 8.29
N ASN A 98 8.52 -0.48 7.68
CA ASN A 98 7.28 -0.24 8.41
C ASN A 98 6.42 -1.49 8.52
N LEU A 99 6.70 -2.52 7.69
CA LEU A 99 6.07 -3.82 7.73
C LEU A 99 7.04 -4.87 7.17
N ASP A 100 7.24 -5.96 7.91
CA ASP A 100 8.04 -7.13 7.49
C ASP A 100 7.12 -8.30 7.09
N GLY A 101 7.67 -9.29 6.37
CA GLY A 101 6.94 -10.47 5.93
C GLY A 101 6.06 -10.23 4.71
N ALA A 102 6.39 -9.24 3.90
CA ALA A 102 5.72 -9.00 2.64
C ALA A 102 6.15 -10.02 1.58
N LYS A 103 5.25 -10.36 0.66
CA LYS A 103 5.51 -11.30 -0.44
C LYS A 103 4.71 -10.90 -1.67
N VAL A 104 5.29 -11.09 -2.85
CA VAL A 104 4.62 -10.94 -4.14
C VAL A 104 4.72 -12.20 -4.99
N GLY A 105 3.83 -12.40 -5.95
CA GLY A 105 3.88 -13.55 -6.85
C GLY A 105 2.61 -13.71 -7.67
N LEU A 106 2.51 -14.81 -8.39
CA LEU A 106 1.28 -15.24 -9.07
C LEU A 106 0.40 -16.01 -8.08
N VAL A 107 -0.87 -15.65 -8.04
CA VAL A 107 -1.86 -16.19 -7.10
C VAL A 107 -3.01 -16.80 -7.88
N VAL A 108 -3.46 -17.97 -7.42
CA VAL A 108 -4.59 -18.70 -7.97
C VAL A 108 -5.54 -19.15 -6.85
N PRO A 109 -6.83 -19.41 -7.13
CA PRO A 109 -7.71 -20.11 -6.21
C PRO A 109 -7.16 -21.50 -5.84
N SER A 110 -7.33 -21.93 -4.58
CA SER A 110 -6.79 -23.22 -4.10
C SER A 110 -7.35 -24.44 -4.81
N TYR A 111 -8.51 -24.31 -5.48
CA TYR A 111 -9.05 -25.38 -6.33
C TYR A 111 -8.32 -25.56 -7.68
N VAL A 112 -7.42 -24.67 -8.05
CA VAL A 112 -6.53 -24.81 -9.22
C VAL A 112 -5.51 -25.90 -8.92
N THR A 113 -5.34 -26.85 -9.85
CA THR A 113 -4.62 -28.11 -9.57
C THR A 113 -3.12 -28.06 -9.81
N ILE A 114 -2.58 -26.97 -10.38
CA ILE A 114 -1.13 -26.75 -10.49
C ILE A 114 -0.62 -26.04 -9.23
N ASP A 115 0.64 -26.30 -8.90
CA ASP A 115 1.29 -25.70 -7.73
C ASP A 115 2.47 -24.79 -8.10
N SER A 116 2.93 -24.82 -9.35
CA SER A 116 4.12 -24.09 -9.80
C SER A 116 3.86 -23.28 -11.07
N ILE A 117 4.56 -22.15 -11.21
CA ILE A 117 4.60 -21.33 -12.43
C ILE A 117 5.10 -22.16 -13.62
N ALA A 118 6.04 -23.10 -13.39
CA ALA A 118 6.57 -23.98 -14.42
C ALA A 118 5.52 -24.90 -15.07
N GLU A 119 4.40 -25.15 -14.39
CA GLU A 119 3.32 -26.00 -14.90
C GLU A 119 2.25 -25.24 -15.70
N MET A 120 2.32 -23.91 -15.74
CA MET A 120 1.26 -23.06 -16.31
C MET A 120 0.99 -23.37 -17.79
N ASN A 121 2.03 -23.64 -18.59
CA ASN A 121 1.84 -23.95 -20.02
C ASN A 121 1.02 -25.21 -20.26
N ASP A 122 1.11 -26.23 -19.38
CA ASP A 122 0.38 -27.50 -19.52
C ASP A 122 -1.14 -27.31 -19.36
N VAL A 123 -1.55 -26.22 -18.72
CA VAL A 123 -2.95 -25.91 -18.43
C VAL A 123 -3.40 -24.54 -18.99
N LYS A 124 -2.64 -24.01 -19.96
CA LYS A 124 -2.87 -22.69 -20.56
C LYS A 124 -4.33 -22.41 -20.92
N ASP A 125 -4.98 -23.38 -21.53
CA ASP A 125 -6.38 -23.24 -22.00
C ASP A 125 -7.36 -22.99 -20.84
N LYS A 126 -7.05 -23.49 -19.63
CA LYS A 126 -7.87 -23.28 -18.45
C LYS A 126 -7.84 -21.82 -17.95
N PHE A 127 -6.73 -21.13 -18.19
CA PHE A 127 -6.55 -19.70 -17.89
C PHE A 127 -6.81 -18.80 -19.11
N ASN A 128 -7.21 -19.37 -20.26
CA ASN A 128 -7.33 -18.65 -21.53
C ASN A 128 -6.02 -17.96 -21.96
N GLY A 129 -4.85 -18.46 -21.52
CA GLY A 129 -3.55 -17.86 -21.77
C GLY A 129 -3.37 -16.46 -21.18
N LYS A 130 -4.03 -16.14 -20.06
CA LYS A 130 -4.06 -14.81 -19.48
C LYS A 130 -3.61 -14.81 -18.03
N ILE A 131 -2.86 -13.77 -17.65
CA ILE A 131 -2.54 -13.39 -16.27
C ILE A 131 -3.19 -12.03 -16.02
N THR A 132 -4.11 -11.96 -15.08
CA THR A 132 -4.73 -10.68 -14.72
C THR A 132 -3.81 -9.91 -13.80
N GLY A 133 -3.31 -8.77 -14.28
CA GLY A 133 -2.39 -7.90 -13.55
C GLY A 133 -3.06 -6.65 -13.00
N ILE A 134 -2.22 -5.76 -12.50
CA ILE A 134 -2.61 -4.42 -12.04
C ILE A 134 -2.16 -3.36 -13.07
N GLU A 135 -2.00 -2.10 -12.66
CA GLU A 135 -1.60 -1.03 -13.57
C GLU A 135 -0.17 -1.23 -14.11
N PRO A 136 0.08 -0.85 -15.37
CA PRO A 136 1.42 -0.84 -15.94
C PRO A 136 2.37 0.05 -15.11
N GLY A 137 3.61 -0.41 -14.92
CA GLY A 137 4.61 0.30 -14.12
C GLY A 137 4.65 -0.12 -12.65
N ALA A 138 3.68 -0.88 -12.15
CA ALA A 138 3.84 -1.56 -10.85
C ALA A 138 4.99 -2.57 -10.91
N GLY A 139 5.80 -2.67 -9.84
CA GLY A 139 6.96 -3.56 -9.83
C GLY A 139 6.61 -5.02 -10.08
N ILE A 140 5.49 -5.50 -9.53
CA ILE A 140 5.00 -6.86 -9.75
C ILE A 140 4.66 -7.15 -11.23
N MET A 141 4.25 -6.13 -12.00
CA MET A 141 4.00 -6.28 -13.43
C MET A 141 5.30 -6.55 -14.19
N SER A 142 6.36 -5.80 -13.89
CA SER A 142 7.69 -6.04 -14.47
C SER A 142 8.23 -7.42 -14.11
N LYS A 143 8.03 -7.87 -12.85
CA LYS A 143 8.36 -9.23 -12.42
C LYS A 143 7.55 -10.30 -13.16
N THR A 144 6.29 -10.03 -13.46
CA THR A 144 5.46 -10.96 -14.22
C THR A 144 5.89 -11.03 -15.69
N GLU A 145 6.30 -9.90 -16.29
CA GLU A 145 6.89 -9.89 -17.63
C GLU A 145 8.19 -10.71 -17.68
N GLU A 146 9.06 -10.54 -16.68
CA GLU A 146 10.29 -11.32 -16.52
C GLU A 146 9.97 -12.82 -16.38
N ALA A 147 8.99 -13.18 -15.52
CA ALA A 147 8.57 -14.57 -15.33
C ALA A 147 8.03 -15.20 -16.63
N ILE A 148 7.24 -14.47 -17.41
CA ILE A 148 6.78 -14.95 -18.72
C ILE A 148 7.97 -15.31 -19.63
N GLY A 149 9.02 -14.46 -19.64
CA GLY A 149 10.21 -14.70 -20.44
C GLY A 149 11.03 -15.90 -19.95
N GLU A 150 11.35 -15.95 -18.67
CA GLU A 150 12.25 -16.96 -18.06
C GLU A 150 11.60 -18.36 -18.05
N TYR A 151 10.31 -18.46 -17.74
CA TYR A 151 9.56 -19.73 -17.81
C TYR A 151 9.07 -20.07 -19.22
N GLY A 152 9.28 -19.20 -20.22
CA GLY A 152 8.78 -19.39 -21.57
C GLY A 152 7.26 -19.57 -21.63
N LEU A 153 6.52 -18.79 -20.83
CA LEU A 153 5.07 -18.91 -20.75
C LEU A 153 4.40 -18.35 -22.02
N ASP A 154 3.49 -19.13 -22.58
CA ASP A 154 2.63 -18.66 -23.68
C ASP A 154 1.36 -17.97 -23.12
N TYR A 155 1.59 -16.89 -22.36
CA TYR A 155 0.57 -16.10 -21.68
C TYR A 155 0.70 -14.62 -22.00
N GLN A 156 -0.40 -13.91 -21.84
CA GLN A 156 -0.46 -12.46 -21.93
C GLN A 156 -0.89 -11.86 -20.60
N ILE A 157 -0.18 -10.82 -20.15
CA ILE A 157 -0.64 -10.03 -18.99
C ILE A 157 -1.78 -9.14 -19.47
N MET A 158 -2.89 -9.19 -18.73
CA MET A 158 -4.03 -8.29 -18.91
C MET A 158 -3.92 -7.16 -17.88
N PRO A 159 -3.45 -5.97 -18.28
CA PRO A 159 -3.34 -4.85 -17.36
C PRO A 159 -4.71 -4.42 -16.85
N SER A 160 -4.78 -4.02 -15.58
CA SER A 160 -5.99 -3.50 -14.96
C SER A 160 -5.60 -2.42 -13.92
N SER A 161 -6.33 -2.35 -12.82
CA SER A 161 -5.96 -1.67 -11.58
C SER A 161 -6.00 -2.68 -10.44
N SER A 162 -5.52 -2.32 -9.23
CA SER A 162 -5.65 -3.19 -8.05
C SER A 162 -7.11 -3.61 -7.84
N ALA A 163 -8.02 -2.66 -7.81
CA ALA A 163 -9.45 -2.92 -7.68
C ALA A 163 -10.03 -3.75 -8.85
N GLY A 164 -9.60 -3.50 -10.09
CA GLY A 164 -10.04 -4.25 -11.27
C GLY A 164 -9.58 -5.70 -11.24
N MET A 165 -8.33 -5.96 -10.88
CA MET A 165 -7.79 -7.31 -10.69
C MET A 165 -8.56 -8.06 -9.59
N ALA A 166 -8.81 -7.41 -8.46
CA ALA A 166 -9.56 -8.01 -7.35
C ALA A 166 -11.02 -8.32 -7.73
N ALA A 167 -11.67 -7.46 -8.53
CA ALA A 167 -13.01 -7.70 -9.06
C ALA A 167 -13.07 -8.91 -10.01
N GLU A 168 -12.11 -9.05 -10.93
CA GLU A 168 -12.02 -10.22 -11.82
C GLU A 168 -11.73 -11.51 -11.03
N LEU A 169 -10.84 -11.46 -10.03
CA LEU A 169 -10.61 -12.59 -9.12
C LEU A 169 -11.91 -12.99 -8.39
N SER A 170 -12.61 -12.03 -7.81
CA SER A 170 -13.89 -12.28 -7.10
C SER A 170 -14.94 -12.93 -8.01
N LYS A 171 -15.05 -12.44 -9.24
CA LYS A 171 -15.98 -12.98 -10.25
C LYS A 171 -15.62 -14.42 -10.63
N ALA A 172 -14.36 -14.68 -10.96
CA ALA A 172 -13.88 -16.02 -11.31
C ALA A 172 -14.05 -17.01 -10.15
N TYR A 173 -13.70 -16.58 -8.93
CA TYR A 173 -13.84 -17.39 -7.71
C TYR A 173 -15.30 -17.80 -7.45
N LYS A 174 -16.25 -16.87 -7.56
CA LYS A 174 -17.70 -17.13 -7.40
C LYS A 174 -18.24 -18.12 -8.42
N ASN A 175 -17.68 -18.13 -9.63
CA ASN A 175 -18.07 -19.04 -10.71
C ASN A 175 -17.27 -20.34 -10.72
N ASN A 176 -16.32 -20.53 -9.80
CA ASN A 176 -15.40 -21.65 -9.78
C ASN A 176 -14.58 -21.76 -11.10
N GLU A 177 -14.25 -20.62 -11.71
CA GLU A 177 -13.44 -20.49 -12.91
C GLU A 177 -11.96 -20.38 -12.55
N TRP A 178 -11.09 -20.92 -13.43
CA TRP A 178 -9.66 -20.79 -13.24
C TRP A 178 -9.21 -19.36 -13.59
N ILE A 179 -8.44 -18.78 -12.70
CA ILE A 179 -7.83 -17.46 -12.88
C ILE A 179 -6.45 -17.45 -12.22
N VAL A 180 -5.51 -16.78 -12.85
CA VAL A 180 -4.23 -16.42 -12.25
C VAL A 180 -4.10 -14.90 -12.24
N VAL A 181 -3.74 -14.35 -11.08
CA VAL A 181 -3.61 -12.91 -10.87
C VAL A 181 -2.24 -12.59 -10.28
N THR A 182 -1.78 -11.36 -10.51
CA THR A 182 -0.70 -10.81 -9.70
C THR A 182 -1.18 -10.63 -8.28
N GLY A 183 -0.38 -11.02 -7.28
CA GLY A 183 -0.82 -10.98 -5.90
C GLY A 183 0.30 -10.66 -4.92
N TRP A 184 -0.08 -10.11 -3.78
CA TRP A 184 0.84 -9.78 -2.69
C TRP A 184 0.19 -10.00 -1.34
N THR A 185 1.03 -10.19 -0.33
CA THR A 185 0.67 -10.29 1.08
C THR A 185 1.43 -9.19 1.85
N PRO A 186 0.77 -8.44 2.74
CA PRO A 186 -0.63 -8.58 3.18
C PRO A 186 -1.65 -8.09 2.15
N HIS A 187 -2.81 -8.76 2.09
CA HIS A 187 -3.94 -8.33 1.28
C HIS A 187 -5.24 -9.03 1.73
N TRP A 188 -6.34 -8.29 1.83
CA TRP A 188 -7.67 -8.78 2.25
C TRP A 188 -8.18 -9.99 1.46
N LYS A 189 -7.74 -10.16 0.19
CA LYS A 189 -8.18 -11.28 -0.65
C LYS A 189 -7.87 -12.65 -0.10
N PHE A 190 -6.78 -12.80 0.68
CA PHE A 190 -6.42 -14.07 1.32
C PHE A 190 -7.28 -14.38 2.55
N ALA A 191 -7.85 -13.36 3.20
CA ALA A 191 -8.85 -13.56 4.25
C ALA A 191 -10.23 -13.93 3.68
N ARG A 192 -10.53 -13.45 2.45
CA ARG A 192 -11.86 -13.60 1.85
C ARG A 192 -12.00 -14.82 0.95
N PHE A 193 -10.92 -15.25 0.32
CA PHE A 193 -10.89 -16.35 -0.62
C PHE A 193 -9.81 -17.36 -0.22
N ASP A 194 -10.05 -18.62 -0.48
CA ASP A 194 -9.04 -19.68 -0.34
C ASP A 194 -8.13 -19.64 -1.58
N LEU A 195 -6.98 -19.01 -1.41
CA LEU A 195 -6.00 -18.73 -2.46
C LEU A 195 -4.65 -19.35 -2.12
N LYS A 196 -3.87 -19.63 -3.16
CA LYS A 196 -2.47 -20.01 -3.01
C LYS A 196 -1.58 -19.27 -4.00
N TYR A 197 -0.33 -19.03 -3.58
CA TYR A 197 0.73 -18.64 -4.51
C TYR A 197 1.16 -19.86 -5.32
N LEU A 198 1.46 -19.64 -6.60
CA LEU A 198 2.23 -20.62 -7.36
C LEU A 198 3.70 -20.55 -6.92
N GLU A 199 4.35 -21.70 -6.80
CA GLU A 199 5.77 -21.78 -6.54
C GLU A 199 6.55 -21.15 -7.72
N ASP A 200 7.61 -20.44 -7.37
CA ASP A 200 8.52 -19.76 -8.29
C ASP A 200 9.94 -20.36 -8.21
N PRO A 201 10.19 -21.53 -8.83
CA PRO A 201 11.48 -22.20 -8.77
C PRO A 201 12.66 -21.39 -9.29
N GLU A 202 12.45 -20.48 -10.25
CA GLU A 202 13.49 -19.59 -10.78
C GLU A 202 13.71 -18.36 -9.90
N GLY A 203 12.87 -18.10 -8.90
CA GLY A 203 13.02 -17.02 -7.93
C GLY A 203 12.82 -15.62 -8.50
N ILE A 204 12.04 -15.48 -9.57
CA ILE A 204 11.82 -14.22 -10.29
C ILE A 204 11.14 -13.16 -9.38
N TYR A 205 10.17 -13.61 -8.58
CA TYR A 205 9.46 -12.71 -7.65
C TYR A 205 10.28 -12.40 -6.39
N GLY A 206 11.41 -13.10 -6.19
CA GLY A 206 12.24 -12.94 -5.00
C GLY A 206 11.70 -13.73 -3.81
N GLY A 207 12.28 -13.42 -2.62
CA GLY A 207 11.89 -14.03 -1.34
C GLY A 207 10.92 -13.16 -0.55
N GLU A 208 11.03 -13.25 0.78
CA GLU A 208 10.33 -12.35 1.69
C GLU A 208 10.84 -10.91 1.52
N GLU A 209 9.92 -9.97 1.49
CA GLU A 209 10.19 -8.55 1.37
C GLU A 209 9.71 -7.79 2.61
N PHE A 210 10.03 -6.50 2.64
CA PHE A 210 9.48 -5.54 3.58
C PHE A 210 8.83 -4.37 2.84
N VAL A 211 7.88 -3.72 3.49
CA VAL A 211 7.40 -2.40 3.05
C VAL A 211 8.21 -1.33 3.80
N GLY A 212 8.85 -0.44 3.05
CA GLY A 212 9.70 0.63 3.57
C GLY A 212 9.00 1.97 3.65
N THR A 213 9.38 2.74 4.66
CA THR A 213 9.07 4.16 4.76
C THR A 213 10.18 4.95 4.08
N LEU A 214 9.83 5.73 3.07
CA LEU A 214 10.74 6.63 2.37
C LEU A 214 10.44 8.09 2.72
N ALA A 215 11.47 8.89 2.84
CA ALA A 215 11.37 10.33 3.05
C ALA A 215 12.26 11.09 2.06
N ARG A 216 11.84 12.30 1.68
CA ARG A 216 12.71 13.20 0.92
C ARG A 216 13.94 13.58 1.71
N LYS A 217 15.04 13.85 1.02
CA LYS A 217 16.25 14.39 1.68
C LYS A 217 15.94 15.71 2.41
N GLY A 218 16.56 15.88 3.57
CA GLY A 218 16.40 17.07 4.40
C GLY A 218 15.13 17.13 5.24
N LEU A 219 14.20 16.17 5.12
CA LEU A 219 12.96 16.16 5.91
C LEU A 219 13.21 16.18 7.41
N LYS A 220 14.25 15.48 7.87
CA LYS A 220 14.63 15.44 9.29
C LYS A 220 15.01 16.81 9.85
N ASP A 221 15.66 17.63 9.04
CA ASP A 221 16.08 18.97 9.42
C ASP A 221 14.92 19.98 9.31
N ASP A 222 14.13 19.87 8.22
CA ASP A 222 13.03 20.81 7.95
C ASP A 222 11.79 20.57 8.83
N LYS A 223 11.46 19.28 9.07
CA LYS A 223 10.26 18.85 9.79
C LYS A 223 10.59 17.71 10.77
N PRO A 224 11.41 17.96 11.81
CA PRO A 224 11.91 16.89 12.70
C PRO A 224 10.79 16.11 13.41
N GLY A 225 9.68 16.74 13.76
CA GLY A 225 8.54 16.05 14.37
C GLY A 225 7.82 15.11 13.40
N VAL A 226 7.75 15.47 12.11
CA VAL A 226 7.22 14.59 11.05
C VAL A 226 8.13 13.39 10.89
N TYR A 227 9.44 13.61 10.78
CA TYR A 227 10.42 12.55 10.60
C TYR A 227 10.45 11.58 11.79
N ALA A 228 10.32 12.09 13.03
CA ALA A 228 10.29 11.27 14.24
C ALA A 228 9.13 10.27 14.25
N ILE A 229 7.96 10.67 13.74
CA ILE A 229 6.80 9.75 13.58
C ILE A 229 7.11 8.67 12.54
N LEU A 230 7.74 9.01 11.41
CA LEU A 230 8.15 8.04 10.40
C LEU A 230 9.17 7.02 10.95
N GLU A 231 10.09 7.45 11.84
CA GLU A 231 11.05 6.56 12.51
C GLU A 231 10.34 5.55 13.44
N GLN A 232 9.14 5.84 13.92
CA GLN A 232 8.39 4.97 14.83
C GLN A 232 7.28 4.17 14.13
N PHE A 233 6.76 4.63 12.99
CA PHE A 233 5.66 3.99 12.30
C PHE A 233 6.01 2.55 11.87
N TYR A 234 5.41 1.59 12.56
CA TYR A 234 5.58 0.16 12.30
C TYR A 234 4.33 -0.59 12.72
N TRP A 235 3.81 -1.42 11.84
CA TRP A 235 2.66 -2.26 12.12
C TRP A 235 2.82 -3.67 11.53
N THR A 236 1.93 -4.58 11.90
CA THR A 236 1.99 -5.96 11.45
C THR A 236 1.13 -6.19 10.21
N THR A 237 1.35 -7.31 9.53
CA THR A 237 0.49 -7.77 8.43
C THR A 237 -0.97 -7.85 8.87
N ALA A 238 -1.25 -8.36 10.08
CA ALA A 238 -2.60 -8.45 10.64
C ALA A 238 -3.25 -7.08 10.88
N ASP A 239 -2.47 -6.08 11.31
CA ASP A 239 -2.95 -4.69 11.46
C ASP A 239 -3.42 -4.15 10.10
N MET A 240 -2.59 -4.28 9.06
CA MET A 240 -2.89 -3.80 7.71
C MET A 240 -4.08 -4.54 7.11
N GLU A 241 -4.12 -5.86 7.22
CA GLU A 241 -5.22 -6.69 6.71
C GLU A 241 -6.56 -6.33 7.34
N SER A 242 -6.58 -6.00 8.64
CA SER A 242 -7.82 -5.59 9.31
C SER A 242 -8.40 -4.29 8.77
N VAL A 243 -7.53 -3.30 8.46
CA VAL A 243 -7.97 -2.02 7.86
C VAL A 243 -8.45 -2.25 6.43
N MET A 244 -7.68 -3.02 5.63
CA MET A 244 -8.09 -3.36 4.26
C MET A 244 -9.43 -4.09 4.21
N LEU A 245 -9.68 -5.01 5.15
CA LEU A 245 -10.93 -5.77 5.21
C LEU A 245 -12.12 -4.86 5.55
N ASP A 246 -11.98 -3.95 6.50
CA ASP A 246 -13.00 -2.94 6.82
C ASP A 246 -13.35 -2.08 5.59
N ILE A 247 -12.35 -1.69 4.79
CA ILE A 247 -12.56 -0.93 3.54
C ILE A 247 -13.31 -1.78 2.51
N GLU A 248 -12.90 -3.03 2.29
CA GLU A 248 -13.55 -3.95 1.36
C GLU A 248 -15.01 -4.26 1.77
N GLU A 249 -15.31 -4.23 3.05
CA GLU A 249 -16.66 -4.40 3.59
C GLU A 249 -17.54 -3.14 3.48
N GLY A 250 -17.00 -2.06 2.92
CA GLY A 250 -17.72 -0.85 2.57
C GLY A 250 -17.57 0.30 3.56
N THR A 251 -16.66 0.20 4.54
CA THR A 251 -16.26 1.33 5.37
C THR A 251 -15.40 2.28 4.54
N SER A 252 -15.56 3.61 4.72
CA SER A 252 -14.68 4.55 4.04
C SER A 252 -13.23 4.38 4.48
N GLU A 253 -12.26 4.68 3.61
CA GLU A 253 -10.82 4.57 3.89
C GLU A 253 -10.44 5.35 5.17
N GLU A 254 -11.00 6.55 5.32
CA GLU A 254 -10.79 7.41 6.47
C GLU A 254 -11.39 6.83 7.76
N ASP A 255 -12.64 6.33 7.71
CA ASP A 255 -13.31 5.74 8.87
C ASP A 255 -12.66 4.41 9.29
N ALA A 256 -12.22 3.57 8.34
CA ALA A 256 -11.52 2.33 8.62
C ALA A 256 -10.17 2.61 9.31
N ALA A 257 -9.41 3.56 8.80
CA ALA A 257 -8.16 4.00 9.41
C ALA A 257 -8.38 4.59 10.80
N LYS A 258 -9.38 5.46 10.95
CA LYS A 258 -9.75 6.05 12.25
C LYS A 258 -10.17 4.99 13.27
N LYS A 259 -10.99 4.01 12.87
CA LYS A 259 -11.40 2.89 13.70
C LYS A 259 -10.19 2.11 14.23
N TRP A 260 -9.22 1.83 13.35
CA TRP A 260 -8.00 1.13 13.75
C TRP A 260 -7.16 1.98 14.71
N VAL A 261 -6.95 3.26 14.41
CA VAL A 261 -6.21 4.21 15.27
C VAL A 261 -6.85 4.34 16.64
N ASP A 262 -8.17 4.49 16.71
CA ASP A 262 -8.92 4.57 17.98
C ASP A 262 -8.76 3.30 18.83
N ALA A 263 -8.70 2.12 18.18
CA ALA A 263 -8.52 0.85 18.86
C ALA A 263 -7.07 0.55 19.28
N ASN A 264 -6.08 1.26 18.73
CA ASN A 264 -4.65 1.01 18.92
C ASN A 264 -3.91 2.21 19.53
N GLN A 265 -4.56 2.97 20.41
CA GLN A 265 -4.03 4.22 20.95
C GLN A 265 -2.68 4.08 21.66
N ASP A 266 -2.38 2.97 22.30
CA ASP A 266 -1.07 2.76 22.94
C ASP A 266 0.07 2.73 21.90
N LYS A 267 -0.18 2.10 20.74
CA LYS A 267 0.75 2.02 19.60
C LYS A 267 0.91 3.42 18.98
N VAL A 268 -0.22 4.10 18.75
CA VAL A 268 -0.24 5.44 18.13
C VAL A 268 0.47 6.46 19.00
N LYS A 269 0.22 6.47 20.33
CA LYS A 269 0.92 7.35 21.27
C LYS A 269 2.43 7.13 21.26
N ALA A 270 2.86 5.86 21.23
CA ALA A 270 4.28 5.56 21.11
C ALA A 270 4.88 6.12 19.80
N TRP A 271 4.15 6.11 18.68
CA TRP A 271 4.62 6.68 17.41
C TRP A 271 4.71 8.22 17.44
N ILE A 272 3.79 8.89 18.14
CA ILE A 272 3.80 10.37 18.26
C ILE A 272 4.64 10.88 19.43
N GLY A 273 5.22 9.98 20.23
CA GLY A 273 6.10 10.31 21.35
C GLY A 273 5.37 10.75 22.63
N GLU A 274 4.17 10.22 22.88
CA GLU A 274 3.35 10.46 24.08
C GLU A 274 3.33 9.28 25.06
#